data_f91858ddba319aa13643604fbfdbdff6
#
_entry.id   f91858ddba319aa13643604fbfdbdff6
#
_cell.length_a   1.000
_cell.length_b   1.000
_cell.length_c   1.000
_cell.angle_alpha   90.00
_cell.angle_beta   90.00
_cell.angle_gamma   90.00
#
_symmetry.space_group_name_H-M   'P 1'
#
loop_
_entity.id
_entity.type
_entity.pdbx_description
1 polymer ?
#
loop_
_entity_poly.entity_id
_entity_poly.type
_entity_poly.pdbx_seq_one_letter_code
_entity_poly.pdbx_strand_id
1 'polypeptide(L)'
;MSNRDRFDICIIGAGVVGLASAYELAKKFSKRNISIVVLEQEPSFGQHTSSRNSEVIHAGIYYPEASLKAKLCVAGKELLYAHCTQFDIPHKKIGKLIIAQHSEISALEKIHSGAASNGVMDLQFLDKAQLKKFEPEI
;
A
#
# COMPACT_ATOMS: atom_id res chain seq x y z
N MET A 1 4.52 -16.67 -44.01
CA MET A 1 3.87 -17.09 -42.75
C MET A 1 4.06 -15.91 -41.79
N SER A 2 2.98 -15.27 -41.36
CA SER A 2 3.06 -14.14 -40.45
C SER A 2 3.61 -14.63 -39.13
N ASN A 3 4.75 -14.07 -38.73
CA ASN A 3 5.32 -14.29 -37.40
C ASN A 3 4.36 -13.63 -36.42
N ARG A 4 3.41 -14.39 -35.88
CA ARG A 4 2.53 -13.87 -34.81
C ARG A 4 3.39 -13.77 -33.58
N ASP A 5 3.49 -12.56 -33.02
CA ASP A 5 4.16 -12.35 -31.76
C ASP A 5 3.53 -13.27 -30.70
N ARG A 6 4.34 -14.14 -30.12
CA ARG A 6 3.92 -15.07 -29.07
C ARG A 6 4.58 -14.65 -27.79
N PHE A 7 3.77 -14.45 -26.76
CA PHE A 7 4.22 -14.17 -25.40
C PHE A 7 3.76 -15.29 -24.47
N ASP A 8 4.56 -15.60 -23.46
CA ASP A 8 4.26 -16.62 -22.47
C ASP A 8 3.26 -16.10 -21.43
N ILE A 9 3.34 -14.81 -21.08
CA ILE A 9 2.47 -14.15 -20.11
C ILE A 9 1.97 -12.83 -20.68
N CYS A 10 0.67 -12.62 -20.63
CA CYS A 10 0.02 -11.37 -20.99
C CYS A 10 -0.67 -10.77 -19.75
N ILE A 11 -0.36 -9.50 -19.43
CA ILE A 11 -1.00 -8.73 -18.36
C ILE A 11 -1.85 -7.67 -19.03
N ILE A 12 -3.13 -7.60 -18.68
CA ILE A 12 -4.07 -6.62 -19.20
C ILE A 12 -4.19 -5.46 -18.21
N GLY A 13 -3.80 -4.26 -18.65
CA GLY A 13 -3.81 -3.02 -17.89
C GLY A 13 -2.43 -2.66 -17.32
N ALA A 14 -1.95 -1.45 -17.65
CA ALA A 14 -0.71 -0.88 -17.14
C ALA A 14 -0.96 0.12 -15.99
N GLY A 15 -1.94 -0.14 -15.14
CA GLY A 15 -2.10 0.48 -13.84
C GLY A 15 -1.08 -0.06 -12.83
N VAL A 16 -1.05 0.50 -11.60
CA VAL A 16 -0.10 0.11 -10.56
C VAL A 16 -0.08 -1.40 -10.28
N VAL A 17 -1.24 -2.05 -10.28
CA VAL A 17 -1.34 -3.50 -10.03
C VAL A 17 -0.72 -4.30 -11.18
N GLY A 18 -1.04 -3.96 -12.43
CA GLY A 18 -0.48 -4.64 -13.60
C GLY A 18 1.02 -4.46 -13.70
N LEU A 19 1.53 -3.24 -13.49
CA LEU A 19 2.96 -2.96 -13.52
C LEU A 19 3.71 -3.65 -12.38
N ALA A 20 3.18 -3.65 -11.16
CA ALA A 20 3.76 -4.37 -10.03
C ALA A 20 3.80 -5.88 -10.29
N SER A 21 2.74 -6.44 -10.88
CA SER A 21 2.68 -7.86 -11.26
C SER A 21 3.72 -8.19 -12.34
N ALA A 22 3.85 -7.32 -13.35
CA ALA A 22 4.86 -7.49 -14.40
C ALA A 22 6.29 -7.46 -13.83
N TYR A 23 6.56 -6.51 -12.95
CA TYR A 23 7.85 -6.38 -12.27
C TYR A 23 8.20 -7.64 -11.47
N GLU A 24 7.31 -8.12 -10.62
CA GLU A 24 7.55 -9.31 -9.80
C GLU A 24 7.69 -10.59 -10.64
N LEU A 25 6.90 -10.73 -11.70
CA LEU A 25 7.04 -11.85 -12.64
C LEU A 25 8.36 -11.81 -13.39
N ALA A 26 8.77 -10.64 -13.90
CA ALA A 26 10.05 -10.47 -14.58
C ALA A 26 11.22 -10.81 -13.65
N LYS A 27 11.18 -10.36 -12.41
CA LYS A 27 12.16 -10.67 -11.36
C LYS A 27 12.19 -12.18 -11.07
N LYS A 28 11.02 -12.80 -10.85
CA LYS A 28 10.88 -14.23 -10.55
C LYS A 28 11.41 -15.12 -11.67
N PHE A 29 11.20 -14.71 -12.91
CA PHE A 29 11.58 -15.48 -14.09
C PHE A 29 12.85 -14.97 -14.79
N SER A 30 13.62 -14.10 -14.14
CA SER A 30 14.83 -13.46 -14.71
C SER A 30 15.88 -14.45 -15.26
N LYS A 31 15.89 -15.68 -14.73
CA LYS A 31 16.78 -16.77 -15.19
C LYS A 31 16.10 -17.75 -16.19
N ARG A 32 14.89 -17.46 -16.62
CA ARG A 32 14.12 -18.27 -17.56
C ARG A 32 13.83 -17.43 -18.81
N ASN A 33 13.81 -18.07 -19.95
CA ASN A 33 13.43 -17.42 -21.22
C ASN A 33 11.91 -17.32 -21.33
N ILE A 34 11.29 -16.46 -20.49
CA ILE A 34 9.86 -16.19 -20.44
C ILE A 34 9.62 -14.77 -20.90
N SER A 35 8.81 -14.62 -21.95
CA SER A 35 8.38 -13.33 -22.48
C SER A 35 7.11 -12.85 -21.81
N ILE A 36 7.13 -11.59 -21.34
CA ILE A 36 5.99 -10.96 -20.68
C ILE A 36 5.59 -9.73 -21.48
N VAL A 37 4.30 -9.59 -21.78
CA VAL A 37 3.72 -8.40 -22.40
C VAL A 37 2.69 -7.76 -21.47
N VAL A 38 2.67 -6.43 -21.42
CA VAL A 38 1.63 -5.65 -20.75
C VAL A 38 0.85 -4.91 -21.84
N LEU A 39 -0.45 -5.12 -21.88
CA LEU A 39 -1.36 -4.44 -22.81
C LEU A 39 -2.12 -3.34 -22.06
N GLU A 40 -2.12 -2.14 -22.61
CA GLU A 40 -2.85 -0.99 -22.08
C GLU A 40 -3.71 -0.40 -23.18
N GLN A 41 -4.95 -0.04 -22.85
CA GLN A 41 -5.87 0.60 -23.80
C GLN A 41 -5.62 2.10 -23.96
N GLU A 42 -5.04 2.72 -22.93
CA GLU A 42 -4.76 4.15 -22.93
C GLU A 42 -3.40 4.44 -23.59
N PRO A 43 -3.16 5.67 -24.05
CA PRO A 43 -1.89 6.05 -24.69
C PRO A 43 -0.66 5.95 -23.76
N SER A 44 -0.86 5.87 -22.45
CA SER A 44 0.19 5.82 -21.45
C SER A 44 -0.21 4.95 -20.25
N PHE A 45 0.78 4.50 -19.50
CA PHE A 45 0.59 3.77 -18.25
C PHE A 45 0.05 4.66 -17.12
N GLY A 46 -0.47 4.03 -16.06
CA GLY A 46 -0.83 4.70 -14.81
C GLY A 46 -2.05 5.61 -14.87
N GLN A 47 -2.83 5.54 -15.92
CA GLN A 47 -4.07 6.33 -16.07
C GLN A 47 -5.15 5.89 -15.08
N HIS A 48 -6.26 6.63 -15.01
CA HIS A 48 -7.43 6.34 -14.17
C HIS A 48 -7.09 6.30 -12.67
N THR A 49 -7.49 5.24 -11.97
CA THR A 49 -7.34 5.10 -10.50
C THR A 49 -5.89 5.20 -10.04
N SER A 50 -4.93 4.72 -10.83
CA SER A 50 -3.51 4.73 -10.45
C SER A 50 -2.92 6.14 -10.37
N SER A 51 -3.46 7.11 -11.12
CA SER A 51 -3.07 8.52 -11.07
C SER A 51 -4.03 9.40 -10.24
N ARG A 52 -5.09 8.83 -9.68
CA ARG A 52 -6.15 9.55 -8.96
C ARG A 52 -6.46 8.89 -7.63
N ASN A 53 -5.49 8.87 -6.75
CA ASN A 53 -5.59 8.31 -5.42
C ASN A 53 -5.13 9.33 -4.37
N SER A 54 -5.23 8.99 -3.10
CA SER A 54 -4.87 9.88 -1.99
C SER A 54 -3.36 9.94 -1.69
N GLU A 55 -2.56 9.15 -2.39
CA GLU A 55 -1.10 9.01 -2.18
C GLU A 55 -0.73 8.59 -0.74
N VAL A 56 -1.68 8.03 0.00
CA VAL A 56 -1.50 7.58 1.38
C VAL A 56 -1.21 6.09 1.41
N ILE A 57 -0.09 5.71 2.02
CA ILE A 57 0.24 4.31 2.30
C ILE A 57 -0.61 3.85 3.49
N HIS A 58 -1.57 2.97 3.23
CA HIS A 58 -2.49 2.47 4.24
C HIS A 58 -1.80 1.50 5.21
N ALA A 59 -1.96 1.75 6.52
CA ALA A 59 -1.34 0.93 7.57
C ALA A 59 -2.13 -0.34 7.92
N GLY A 60 -3.43 -0.42 7.61
CA GLY A 60 -4.27 -1.57 7.97
C GLY A 60 -5.06 -1.41 9.28
N ILE A 61 -5.09 -0.18 9.86
CA ILE A 61 -5.63 0.11 11.20
C ILE A 61 -7.13 -0.23 11.34
N TYR A 62 -7.94 0.12 10.32
CA TYR A 62 -9.41 0.11 10.42
C TYR A 62 -10.09 -1.09 9.76
N TYR A 63 -9.34 -2.02 9.23
CA TYR A 63 -9.93 -3.13 8.48
C TYR A 63 -10.37 -4.27 9.40
N PRO A 64 -11.46 -4.99 9.07
CA PRO A 64 -11.88 -6.13 9.85
C PRO A 64 -10.74 -7.13 10.03
N GLU A 65 -10.65 -7.69 11.24
CA GLU A 65 -9.64 -8.68 11.58
C GLU A 65 -9.65 -9.86 10.60
N ALA A 66 -8.48 -10.39 10.30
CA ALA A 66 -8.25 -11.49 9.38
C ALA A 66 -8.71 -11.25 7.92
N SER A 67 -9.25 -10.07 7.57
CA SER A 67 -9.64 -9.76 6.21
C SER A 67 -8.42 -9.74 5.28
N LEU A 68 -8.63 -10.13 4.01
CA LEU A 68 -7.58 -10.04 3.00
C LEU A 68 -7.03 -8.61 2.86
N LYS A 69 -7.91 -7.62 3.00
CA LYS A 69 -7.53 -6.20 2.95
C LYS A 69 -6.60 -5.81 4.10
N ALA A 70 -6.86 -6.24 5.33
CA ALA A 70 -5.97 -6.02 6.47
C ALA A 70 -4.59 -6.63 6.22
N LYS A 71 -4.55 -7.91 5.87
CA LYS A 71 -3.32 -8.66 5.59
C LYS A 71 -2.48 -8.03 4.48
N LEU A 72 -3.12 -7.67 3.36
CA LEU A 72 -2.42 -7.07 2.22
C LEU A 72 -1.98 -5.63 2.49
N CYS A 73 -2.71 -4.84 3.27
CA CYS A 73 -2.27 -3.49 3.64
C CYS A 73 -1.06 -3.52 4.57
N VAL A 74 -1.04 -4.38 5.58
CA VAL A 74 0.09 -4.50 6.51
C VAL A 74 1.35 -4.98 5.76
N ALA A 75 1.25 -6.08 5.02
CA ALA A 75 2.37 -6.61 4.25
C ALA A 75 2.81 -5.64 3.13
N GLY A 76 1.85 -5.05 2.43
CA GLY A 76 2.10 -4.12 1.32
C GLY A 76 2.77 -2.82 1.77
N LYS A 77 2.45 -2.31 2.96
CA LYS A 77 3.11 -1.15 3.57
C LYS A 77 4.63 -1.37 3.66
N GLU A 78 5.06 -2.47 4.24
CA GLU A 78 6.48 -2.78 4.41
C GLU A 78 7.19 -2.97 3.06
N LEU A 79 6.56 -3.71 2.14
CA LEU A 79 7.08 -3.91 0.79
C LEU A 79 7.20 -2.60 0.02
N LEU A 80 6.23 -1.70 0.16
CA LEU A 80 6.23 -0.41 -0.54
C LEU A 80 7.33 0.51 0.01
N TYR A 81 7.53 0.61 1.32
CA TYR A 81 8.64 1.37 1.89
C TYR A 81 10.01 0.82 1.43
N ALA A 82 10.18 -0.51 1.44
CA ALA A 82 11.41 -1.13 0.94
C ALA A 82 11.63 -0.84 -0.55
N HIS A 83 10.58 -0.91 -1.36
CA HIS A 83 10.62 -0.60 -2.80
C HIS A 83 10.96 0.88 -3.04
N CYS A 84 10.31 1.80 -2.33
CA CYS A 84 10.60 3.23 -2.45
C CYS A 84 12.05 3.55 -2.09
N THR A 85 12.57 2.94 -1.03
CA THR A 85 13.99 3.09 -0.64
C THR A 85 14.93 2.52 -1.70
N GLN A 86 14.62 1.34 -2.23
CA GLN A 86 15.46 0.67 -3.23
C GLN A 86 15.59 1.48 -4.54
N PHE A 87 14.55 2.20 -4.92
CA PHE A 87 14.46 2.93 -6.20
C PHE A 87 14.48 4.45 -6.04
N ASP A 88 14.87 4.96 -4.88
CA ASP A 88 14.91 6.40 -4.57
C ASP A 88 13.61 7.14 -4.88
N ILE A 89 12.46 6.46 -4.66
CA ILE A 89 11.14 7.05 -4.84
C ILE A 89 10.83 7.94 -3.62
N PRO A 90 10.58 9.25 -3.82
CA PRO A 90 10.27 10.16 -2.72
C PRO A 90 9.07 9.70 -1.90
N HIS A 91 9.24 9.53 -0.61
CA HIS A 91 8.19 9.15 0.33
C HIS A 91 8.49 9.68 1.74
N LYS A 92 7.47 9.79 2.58
CA LYS A 92 7.60 10.21 3.98
C LYS A 92 6.74 9.34 4.89
N LYS A 93 7.31 8.88 5.99
CA LYS A 93 6.58 8.19 7.07
C LYS A 93 6.14 9.23 8.11
N ILE A 94 5.11 10.00 7.78
CA ILE A 94 4.63 11.11 8.62
C ILE A 94 3.77 10.68 9.80
N GLY A 95 3.28 9.44 9.79
CA GLY A 95 2.35 8.94 10.80
C GLY A 95 0.91 9.44 10.61
N LYS A 96 0.08 9.21 11.61
CA LYS A 96 -1.32 9.64 11.68
C LYS A 96 -1.73 9.82 13.13
N LEU A 97 -2.38 10.92 13.45
CA LEU A 97 -3.06 11.11 14.72
C LEU A 97 -4.53 10.70 14.61
N ILE A 98 -5.01 9.95 15.60
CA ILE A 98 -6.42 9.61 15.78
C ILE A 98 -6.84 10.24 17.10
N ILE A 99 -7.74 11.19 17.01
CA ILE A 99 -8.14 12.02 18.15
C ILE A 99 -9.58 11.70 18.51
N ALA A 100 -9.87 11.60 19.79
CA ALA A 100 -11.19 11.37 20.32
C ALA A 100 -11.43 12.24 21.57
N GLN A 101 -12.69 12.53 21.82
CA GLN A 101 -13.10 13.16 23.06
C GLN A 101 -13.07 12.15 24.22
N HIS A 102 -13.14 12.64 25.47
CA HIS A 102 -13.11 11.78 26.65
C HIS A 102 -14.19 10.68 26.65
N SER A 103 -15.38 10.99 26.15
CA SER A 103 -16.49 10.03 26.00
C SER A 103 -16.24 8.94 24.95
N GLU A 104 -15.25 9.08 24.10
CA GLU A 104 -14.94 8.20 22.96
C GLU A 104 -13.66 7.37 23.16
N ILE A 105 -13.06 7.40 24.36
CA ILE A 105 -11.82 6.66 24.65
C ILE A 105 -11.97 5.17 24.35
N SER A 106 -13.13 4.58 24.68
CA SER A 106 -13.40 3.17 24.38
C SER A 106 -13.37 2.84 22.88
N ALA A 107 -13.64 3.82 22.01
CA ALA A 107 -13.50 3.65 20.56
C ALA A 107 -12.02 3.63 20.13
N LEU A 108 -11.18 4.47 20.73
CA LEU A 108 -9.73 4.42 20.51
C LEU A 108 -9.13 3.09 20.96
N GLU A 109 -9.53 2.57 22.10
CA GLU A 109 -9.09 1.26 22.60
C GLU A 109 -9.45 0.12 21.64
N LYS A 110 -10.68 0.15 21.09
CA LYS A 110 -11.12 -0.81 20.07
C LYS A 110 -10.31 -0.69 18.77
N ILE A 111 -10.03 0.53 18.33
CA ILE A 111 -9.17 0.76 17.13
C ILE A 111 -7.77 0.22 17.41
N HIS A 112 -7.19 0.51 18.56
CA HIS A 112 -5.86 0.05 18.93
C HIS A 112 -5.78 -1.48 18.98
N SER A 113 -6.71 -2.14 19.67
CA SER A 113 -6.75 -3.60 19.77
C SER A 113 -6.99 -4.27 18.41
N GLY A 114 -7.93 -3.75 17.59
CA GLY A 114 -8.18 -4.24 16.25
C GLY A 114 -6.99 -4.08 15.31
N ALA A 115 -6.27 -2.96 15.41
CA ALA A 115 -5.05 -2.73 14.66
C ALA A 115 -3.94 -3.71 15.06
N ALA A 116 -3.76 -3.96 16.36
CA ALA A 116 -2.81 -4.95 16.87
C ALA A 116 -3.13 -6.37 16.36
N SER A 117 -4.41 -6.78 16.38
CA SER A 117 -4.87 -8.05 15.78
C SER A 117 -4.53 -8.17 14.29
N ASN A 118 -4.50 -7.04 13.58
CA ASN A 118 -4.08 -7.01 12.17
C ASN A 118 -2.56 -6.97 11.97
N GLY A 119 -1.76 -6.91 13.04
CA GLY A 119 -0.30 -6.82 12.97
C GLY A 119 0.25 -5.40 12.88
N VAL A 120 -0.56 -4.37 13.15
CA VAL A 120 -0.11 -2.98 13.27
C VAL A 120 0.33 -2.74 14.70
N MET A 121 1.64 -2.85 14.96
CA MET A 121 2.21 -2.86 16.32
C MET A 121 2.83 -1.51 16.74
N ASP A 122 2.79 -0.50 15.89
CA ASP A 122 3.44 0.80 16.07
C ASP A 122 2.47 1.92 16.51
N LEU A 123 1.26 1.57 16.94
CA LEU A 123 0.31 2.52 17.53
C LEU A 123 0.65 2.79 19.00
N GLN A 124 0.56 4.05 19.39
CA GLN A 124 0.83 4.50 20.75
C GLN A 124 -0.30 5.40 21.24
N PHE A 125 -0.71 5.23 22.49
CA PHE A 125 -1.56 6.20 23.16
C PHE A 125 -0.72 7.43 23.55
N LEU A 126 -1.23 8.61 23.25
CA LEU A 126 -0.64 9.88 23.63
C LEU A 126 -1.53 10.55 24.68
N ASP A 127 -0.93 11.11 25.69
CA ASP A 127 -1.61 12.03 26.60
C ASP A 127 -1.77 13.41 25.96
N LYS A 128 -2.53 14.29 26.64
CA LYS A 128 -2.80 15.65 26.13
C LYS A 128 -1.52 16.47 25.94
N ALA A 129 -0.52 16.31 26.78
CA ALA A 129 0.73 17.05 26.68
C ALA A 129 1.59 16.57 25.50
N GLN A 130 1.58 15.26 25.25
CA GLN A 130 2.23 14.66 24.09
C GLN A 130 1.51 15.05 22.81
N LEU A 131 0.17 15.01 22.79
CA LEU A 131 -0.62 15.41 21.62
C LEU A 131 -0.33 16.85 21.21
N LYS A 132 -0.27 17.79 22.16
CA LYS A 132 0.05 19.20 21.90
C LYS A 132 1.44 19.45 21.29
N LYS A 133 2.38 18.51 21.40
CA LYS A 133 3.68 18.61 20.73
C LYS A 133 3.59 18.33 19.24
N PHE A 134 2.62 17.51 18.82
CA PHE A 134 2.37 17.19 17.41
C PHE A 134 1.41 18.19 16.77
N GLU A 135 0.37 18.58 17.51
CA GLU A 135 -0.66 19.51 17.06
C GLU A 135 -0.99 20.51 18.17
N PRO A 136 -0.31 21.67 18.17
CA PRO A 136 -0.47 22.70 19.22
C PRO A 136 -1.89 23.28 19.31
N GLU A 137 -2.60 23.31 18.21
CA GLU A 137 -3.94 23.90 18.09
C GLU A 137 -5.10 22.99 18.56
N ILE A 138 -4.81 21.77 19.03
CA ILE A 138 -5.81 20.81 19.53
C ILE A 138 -5.92 20.86 21.06
#